data_798e598354c0cf60a2a72fe1c9f0c049
#
_entry.id   798e598354c0cf60a2a72fe1c9f0c049
#
_cell.length_a   1.000
_cell.length_b   1.000
_cell.length_c   1.000
_cell.angle_alpha   90.00
_cell.angle_beta   90.00
_cell.angle_gamma   90.00
#
_symmetry.space_group_name_H-M   'P 1'
#
loop_
_entity.id
_entity.type
_entity.pdbx_description
1 polymer ?
#
loop_
_entity_poly.entity_id
_entity_poly.type
_entity_poly.pdbx_seq_one_letter_code
_entity_poly.pdbx_strand_id
1 'polypeptide(L)'
;NIAARLESECRPGEILISKIVEQQVKKRIDIQINRAGFKILKNISDNFETFSLLSNENIETSDFEMDKKPVNSMNIKPKLAILPFLNSNNDEDSGFLVDGIVEDLITEFSMMREFEIISRQASLNYKEQGQVLKTFVTKFSLDFIISGSIRASGKRIRINIELSDAKDESILWSNKYDRVMEDIFDVQDEIVRKISIALLGEIEVSSLQRSKRKPSENINSYEYLLRGKEQHHLFSKDANKAALDFFDKAIQADKNNAQAYAWKVCTLGQGMMRGFIDEDPGKIMEMVEANIKKAFENNENDFECHRMLSAVYLSRHDYSLAEDHGKKSYQMVPNDPRVLSGYGEVLVRLDKAEEGLQLLHKAFDLDPIPQGQSNSDNRIKDLILGYFFAVDFKKVIEFSFQLRVVDQRSLALILYSRSKLNEDLKLSNEFKILKDKFNELDWESSIDRFHIPDQSVQNKLVQFMKSLN
;
A
#
# COMPACT_ATOMS: atom_id res chain seq x y z
N ASN A 1 -12.21 -19.35 26.25
CA ASN A 1 -11.93 -18.47 27.36
C ASN A 1 -12.57 -17.10 27.11
N ILE A 2 -13.41 -16.59 28.02
CA ILE A 2 -14.16 -15.33 27.91
C ILE A 2 -13.18 -14.13 27.81
N ALA A 3 -12.09 -14.17 28.60
CA ALA A 3 -11.10 -13.09 28.62
C ALA A 3 -10.50 -12.83 27.23
N ALA A 4 -10.04 -13.84 26.51
CA ALA A 4 -9.49 -13.72 25.15
C ALA A 4 -10.51 -13.18 24.15
N ARG A 5 -11.79 -13.41 24.37
CA ARG A 5 -12.87 -12.88 23.50
C ARG A 5 -13.21 -11.43 23.84
N LEU A 6 -13.10 -11.03 25.11
CA LEU A 6 -13.23 -9.64 25.52
C LEU A 6 -12.02 -8.82 25.03
N GLU A 7 -10.82 -9.40 25.05
CA GLU A 7 -9.62 -8.80 24.50
C GLU A 7 -9.77 -8.47 23.01
N SER A 8 -10.32 -9.38 22.20
CA SER A 8 -10.57 -9.16 20.78
C SER A 8 -11.60 -8.06 20.48
N GLU A 9 -12.42 -7.70 21.47
CA GLU A 9 -13.46 -6.66 21.40
C GLU A 9 -13.03 -5.33 22.07
N CYS A 10 -11.82 -5.30 22.66
CA CYS A 10 -11.24 -4.14 23.32
C CYS A 10 -10.66 -3.15 22.29
N ARG A 11 -10.77 -1.86 22.59
CA ARG A 11 -10.03 -0.83 21.84
C ARG A 11 -8.60 -0.75 22.36
N PRO A 12 -7.64 -0.33 21.53
CA PRO A 12 -6.27 -0.07 22.00
C PRO A 12 -6.28 0.89 23.22
N GLY A 13 -5.63 0.48 24.31
CA GLY A 13 -5.57 1.26 25.55
C GLY A 13 -6.79 1.14 26.48
N GLU A 14 -7.82 0.38 26.09
CA GLU A 14 -8.99 0.11 26.90
C GLU A 14 -8.82 -1.20 27.67
N ILE A 15 -9.36 -1.31 28.89
CA ILE A 15 -9.50 -2.57 29.60
C ILE A 15 -10.98 -2.92 29.68
N LEU A 16 -11.39 -3.97 28.98
CA LEU A 16 -12.77 -4.43 28.95
C LEU A 16 -12.98 -5.63 29.88
N ILE A 17 -13.95 -5.52 30.77
CA ILE A 17 -14.25 -6.57 31.75
C ILE A 17 -15.72 -7.03 31.69
N SER A 18 -15.97 -8.25 32.17
CA SER A 18 -17.33 -8.78 32.30
C SER A 18 -18.03 -8.24 33.54
N LYS A 19 -19.37 -8.34 33.55
CA LYS A 19 -20.19 -8.01 34.73
C LYS A 19 -19.74 -8.74 35.99
N ILE A 20 -19.32 -9.99 35.88
CA ILE A 20 -18.86 -10.79 37.03
C ILE A 20 -17.57 -10.19 37.59
N VAL A 21 -16.63 -9.78 36.71
CA VAL A 21 -15.37 -9.13 37.11
C VAL A 21 -15.66 -7.75 37.71
N GLU A 22 -16.55 -6.95 37.09
CA GLU A 22 -16.97 -5.64 37.61
C GLU A 22 -17.46 -5.75 39.04
N GLN A 23 -18.34 -6.72 39.33
CA GLN A 23 -18.88 -6.93 40.67
C GLN A 23 -17.80 -7.30 41.72
N GLN A 24 -16.75 -8.00 41.30
CA GLN A 24 -15.66 -8.40 42.19
C GLN A 24 -14.65 -7.28 42.44
N VAL A 25 -14.40 -6.41 41.46
CA VAL A 25 -13.34 -5.38 41.53
C VAL A 25 -13.85 -4.00 41.98
N LYS A 26 -15.13 -3.67 41.77
CA LYS A 26 -15.75 -2.37 42.02
C LYS A 26 -15.51 -1.80 43.45
N LYS A 27 -15.35 -2.64 44.44
CA LYS A 27 -15.09 -2.23 45.84
C LYS A 27 -13.61 -2.39 46.24
N ARG A 28 -12.74 -2.84 45.33
CA ARG A 28 -11.34 -3.20 45.63
C ARG A 28 -10.32 -2.34 44.88
N ILE A 29 -10.77 -1.66 43.84
CA ILE A 29 -9.91 -0.79 43.03
C ILE A 29 -10.53 0.60 42.96
N ASP A 30 -9.69 1.61 43.04
CA ASP A 30 -10.08 3.02 42.92
C ASP A 30 -9.91 3.47 41.44
N ILE A 31 -10.66 2.81 40.57
CA ILE A 31 -10.67 3.07 39.13
C ILE A 31 -12.12 3.26 38.71
N GLN A 32 -12.38 4.25 37.89
CA GLN A 32 -13.70 4.48 37.33
C GLN A 32 -14.10 3.36 36.38
N ILE A 33 -15.23 2.71 36.66
CA ILE A 33 -15.78 1.62 35.83
C ILE A 33 -17.04 2.14 35.14
N ASN A 34 -17.00 2.19 33.81
CA ASN A 34 -18.11 2.64 32.99
C ASN A 34 -18.77 1.45 32.28
N ARG A 35 -20.08 1.52 32.07
CA ARG A 35 -20.80 0.50 31.32
C ARG A 35 -20.48 0.64 29.82
N ALA A 36 -19.89 -0.39 29.20
CA ALA A 36 -19.53 -0.41 27.79
C ALA A 36 -20.64 -1.03 26.90
N GLY A 37 -21.72 -1.55 27.50
CA GLY A 37 -22.88 -2.09 26.78
C GLY A 37 -22.86 -3.61 26.66
N PHE A 38 -23.70 -4.12 25.76
CA PHE A 38 -23.80 -5.55 25.48
C PHE A 38 -23.00 -5.90 24.24
N LYS A 39 -22.25 -7.01 24.31
CA LYS A 39 -21.51 -7.56 23.19
C LYS A 39 -21.88 -9.02 22.94
N ILE A 40 -21.90 -9.41 21.67
CA ILE A 40 -22.08 -10.80 21.26
C ILE A 40 -20.70 -11.41 21.10
N LEU A 41 -20.34 -12.31 22.00
CA LEU A 41 -19.04 -12.99 21.95
C LEU A 41 -19.13 -14.26 21.09
N LYS A 42 -18.13 -14.52 20.26
CA LYS A 42 -18.10 -15.68 19.37
C LYS A 42 -18.35 -17.00 20.13
N ASN A 43 -19.34 -17.80 19.71
CA ASN A 43 -19.79 -19.05 20.31
C ASN A 43 -20.33 -18.90 21.76
N ILE A 44 -20.94 -17.77 22.08
CA ILE A 44 -21.74 -17.57 23.29
C ILE A 44 -23.11 -17.06 22.86
N SER A 45 -24.17 -17.78 23.19
CA SER A 45 -25.53 -17.50 22.71
C SER A 45 -26.20 -16.29 23.39
N ASP A 46 -25.67 -15.82 24.50
CA ASP A 46 -26.27 -14.74 25.27
C ASP A 46 -25.54 -13.41 25.07
N ASN A 47 -26.29 -12.31 25.12
CA ASN A 47 -25.74 -10.97 25.14
C ASN A 47 -24.87 -10.76 26.39
N PHE A 48 -23.59 -10.49 26.20
CA PHE A 48 -22.61 -10.38 27.26
C PHE A 48 -22.46 -8.93 27.71
N GLU A 49 -22.87 -8.59 28.94
CA GLU A 49 -22.74 -7.25 29.48
C GLU A 49 -21.28 -6.95 29.84
N THR A 50 -20.76 -5.86 29.32
CA THR A 50 -19.34 -5.45 29.40
C THR A 50 -19.18 -4.09 30.03
N PHE A 51 -18.03 -3.88 30.70
CA PHE A 51 -17.65 -2.67 31.39
C PHE A 51 -16.20 -2.29 30.98
N SER A 52 -15.93 -1.00 30.85
CA SER A 52 -14.59 -0.48 30.59
C SER A 52 -14.02 0.21 31.81
N LEU A 53 -12.71 0.03 32.03
CA LEU A 53 -11.97 0.71 33.07
C LEU A 53 -11.19 1.89 32.46
N LEU A 54 -11.28 3.06 33.11
CA LEU A 54 -10.48 4.23 32.79
C LEU A 54 -9.49 4.45 33.94
N SER A 55 -8.19 4.59 33.65
CA SER A 55 -7.21 4.93 34.68
C SER A 55 -7.46 6.35 35.17
N ASN A 56 -7.40 6.57 36.51
CA ASN A 56 -7.51 7.90 37.13
C ASN A 56 -6.26 8.77 36.97
N GLU A 57 -5.26 8.33 36.24
CA GLU A 57 -4.27 9.26 35.76
C GLU A 57 -4.98 10.18 34.77
N ASN A 58 -5.05 11.47 35.13
CA ASN A 58 -5.39 12.56 34.24
C ASN A 58 -4.51 12.49 32.99
N ILE A 59 -4.80 11.56 32.10
CA ILE A 59 -4.85 11.94 30.71
C ILE A 59 -6.03 12.92 30.76
N GLU A 60 -5.74 14.25 30.91
CA GLU A 60 -6.58 15.20 30.27
C GLU A 60 -6.86 14.53 28.93
N THR A 61 -8.04 13.94 28.80
CA THR A 61 -8.76 14.01 27.58
C THR A 61 -8.82 15.52 27.35
N SER A 62 -7.70 16.12 26.92
CA SER A 62 -7.83 17.15 25.94
C SER A 62 -8.79 16.49 25.00
N ASP A 63 -10.06 16.86 25.20
CA ASP A 63 -11.06 16.67 24.21
C ASP A 63 -10.30 16.73 22.89
N PHE A 64 -10.06 15.54 22.28
CA PHE A 64 -10.18 15.45 20.89
C PHE A 64 -11.68 15.63 20.64
N GLU A 65 -12.26 16.73 21.12
CA GLU A 65 -12.93 17.60 20.22
C GLU A 65 -11.91 17.75 19.10
N MET A 66 -12.03 16.85 18.11
CA MET A 66 -11.84 17.33 16.76
C MET A 66 -12.43 18.71 16.81
N ASP A 67 -11.52 19.72 16.89
CA ASP A 67 -11.88 21.05 16.53
C ASP A 67 -12.79 20.89 15.33
N LYS A 68 -14.08 21.00 15.59
CA LYS A 68 -15.05 21.35 14.59
C LYS A 68 -14.73 22.81 14.29
N LYS A 69 -13.50 23.07 13.83
CA LYS A 69 -13.34 24.08 12.78
C LYS A 69 -14.43 23.73 11.82
N PRO A 70 -15.31 24.69 11.50
CA PRO A 70 -16.31 24.43 10.50
C PRO A 70 -15.52 23.79 9.39
N VAL A 71 -15.78 22.51 9.14
CA VAL A 71 -15.24 21.78 8.01
C VAL A 71 -15.82 22.62 6.88
N ASN A 72 -14.99 23.57 6.37
CA ASN A 72 -15.14 24.00 5.00
C ASN A 72 -15.39 22.70 4.27
N SER A 73 -16.53 22.59 3.64
CA SER A 73 -16.98 21.40 2.93
C SER A 73 -15.77 20.81 2.20
N MET A 74 -14.93 20.07 2.94
CA MET A 74 -13.89 19.26 2.35
C MET A 74 -14.72 18.30 1.50
N ASN A 75 -14.57 18.37 0.21
CA ASN A 75 -15.06 17.39 -0.73
C ASN A 75 -14.56 16.03 -0.24
N ILE A 76 -15.37 15.37 0.61
CA ILE A 76 -15.09 14.01 1.07
C ILE A 76 -15.22 13.19 -0.20
N LYS A 77 -14.09 12.76 -0.73
CA LYS A 77 -14.06 11.96 -1.95
C LYS A 77 -14.64 10.60 -1.63
N PRO A 78 -15.56 10.09 -2.47
CA PRO A 78 -16.10 8.76 -2.25
C PRO A 78 -15.00 7.71 -2.38
N LYS A 79 -15.03 6.72 -1.49
CA LYS A 79 -14.10 5.59 -1.47
C LYS A 79 -14.66 4.43 -2.25
N LEU A 80 -13.89 3.97 -3.23
CA LEU A 80 -14.25 2.92 -4.17
C LEU A 80 -13.30 1.73 -4.03
N ALA A 81 -13.86 0.52 -3.95
CA ALA A 81 -13.11 -0.72 -4.07
C ALA A 81 -13.50 -1.45 -5.36
N ILE A 82 -12.50 -1.98 -6.07
CA ILE A 82 -12.73 -2.91 -7.18
C ILE A 82 -12.37 -4.30 -6.65
N LEU A 83 -13.38 -5.17 -6.53
CA LEU A 83 -13.18 -6.54 -6.08
C LEU A 83 -12.54 -7.38 -7.19
N PRO A 84 -11.81 -8.44 -6.85
CA PRO A 84 -11.30 -9.38 -7.82
C PRO A 84 -12.45 -9.97 -8.65
N PHE A 85 -12.37 -9.84 -9.97
CA PHE A 85 -13.40 -10.38 -10.86
C PHE A 85 -13.35 -11.90 -10.88
N LEU A 86 -14.49 -12.51 -11.12
CA LEU A 86 -14.60 -13.97 -11.27
C LEU A 86 -14.08 -14.38 -12.65
N ASN A 87 -13.13 -15.31 -12.67
CA ASN A 87 -12.76 -16.00 -13.90
C ASN A 87 -13.82 -17.07 -14.21
N SER A 88 -14.69 -16.80 -15.20
CA SER A 88 -15.78 -17.71 -15.55
C SER A 88 -15.33 -18.88 -16.45
N ASN A 89 -14.08 -18.95 -16.86
CA ASN A 89 -13.54 -20.05 -17.67
C ASN A 89 -13.08 -21.23 -16.81
N ASN A 90 -12.81 -21.03 -15.52
CA ASN A 90 -12.19 -22.00 -14.61
C ASN A 90 -10.85 -22.58 -15.12
N ASP A 91 -10.18 -21.93 -16.07
CA ASP A 91 -8.85 -22.28 -16.50
C ASP A 91 -7.80 -21.38 -15.84
N GLU A 92 -6.67 -21.97 -15.47
CA GLU A 92 -5.56 -21.23 -14.85
C GLU A 92 -4.90 -20.27 -15.87
N ASP A 93 -4.99 -20.59 -17.15
CA ASP A 93 -4.33 -19.83 -18.22
C ASP A 93 -4.98 -18.46 -18.49
N SER A 94 -6.23 -18.23 -18.10
CA SER A 94 -6.91 -16.93 -18.25
C SER A 94 -6.94 -16.10 -16.96
N GLY A 95 -6.49 -16.64 -15.82
CA GLY A 95 -6.48 -15.95 -14.53
C GLY A 95 -5.67 -14.65 -14.58
N PHE A 96 -4.47 -14.69 -15.18
CA PHE A 96 -3.60 -13.50 -15.31
C PHE A 96 -4.27 -12.37 -16.12
N LEU A 97 -5.09 -12.73 -17.12
CA LEU A 97 -5.79 -11.73 -17.94
C LEU A 97 -6.88 -11.02 -17.13
N VAL A 98 -7.66 -11.80 -16.36
CA VAL A 98 -8.71 -11.24 -15.47
C VAL A 98 -8.08 -10.29 -14.45
N ASP A 99 -7.00 -10.72 -13.82
CA ASP A 99 -6.26 -9.94 -12.83
C ASP A 99 -5.64 -8.68 -13.43
N GLY A 100 -5.08 -8.77 -14.63
CA GLY A 100 -4.50 -7.65 -15.35
C GLY A 100 -5.55 -6.58 -15.71
N ILE A 101 -6.71 -6.99 -16.18
CA ILE A 101 -7.81 -6.06 -16.50
C ILE A 101 -8.29 -5.33 -15.23
N VAL A 102 -8.42 -6.04 -14.11
CA VAL A 102 -8.78 -5.42 -12.83
C VAL A 102 -7.72 -4.42 -12.37
N GLU A 103 -6.43 -4.76 -12.52
CA GLU A 103 -5.33 -3.86 -12.20
C GLU A 103 -5.33 -2.60 -13.06
N ASP A 104 -5.60 -2.74 -14.36
CA ASP A 104 -5.69 -1.59 -15.27
C ASP A 104 -6.90 -0.72 -14.92
N LEU A 105 -8.06 -1.29 -14.59
CA LEU A 105 -9.23 -0.53 -14.10
C LEU A 105 -8.91 0.22 -12.81
N ILE A 106 -8.26 -0.42 -11.84
CA ILE A 106 -7.82 0.25 -10.60
C ILE A 106 -6.90 1.43 -10.93
N THR A 107 -5.98 1.23 -11.86
CA THR A 107 -5.06 2.28 -12.30
C THR A 107 -5.80 3.45 -12.94
N GLU A 108 -6.73 3.19 -13.86
CA GLU A 108 -7.54 4.21 -14.53
C GLU A 108 -8.38 5.02 -13.52
N PHE A 109 -9.04 4.36 -12.56
CA PHE A 109 -9.76 5.06 -11.50
C PHE A 109 -8.83 5.83 -10.57
N SER A 110 -7.61 5.36 -10.32
CA SER A 110 -6.61 6.05 -9.48
C SER A 110 -6.13 7.36 -10.10
N MET A 111 -6.21 7.51 -11.43
CA MET A 111 -5.93 8.77 -12.13
C MET A 111 -7.01 9.83 -11.88
N MET A 112 -8.19 9.43 -11.44
CA MET A 112 -9.29 10.34 -11.16
C MET A 112 -9.12 10.97 -9.78
N ARG A 113 -9.23 12.30 -9.72
CA ARG A 113 -9.09 13.05 -8.47
C ARG A 113 -10.34 13.03 -7.61
N GLU A 114 -11.43 12.61 -8.18
CA GLU A 114 -12.77 12.60 -7.59
C GLU A 114 -12.99 11.41 -6.66
N PHE A 115 -12.18 10.35 -6.78
CA PHE A 115 -12.28 9.11 -6.01
C PHE A 115 -11.02 8.82 -5.19
N GLU A 116 -11.21 8.08 -4.11
CA GLU A 116 -10.16 7.35 -3.40
C GLU A 116 -10.34 5.85 -3.68
N ILE A 117 -9.31 5.21 -4.24
CA ILE A 117 -9.39 3.82 -4.68
C ILE A 117 -8.60 2.93 -3.73
N ILE A 118 -9.28 1.91 -3.20
CA ILE A 118 -8.61 0.88 -2.40
C ILE A 118 -7.77 0.00 -3.31
N SER A 119 -6.57 -0.36 -2.86
CA SER A 119 -5.64 -1.16 -3.65
C SER A 119 -6.21 -2.54 -4.01
N ARG A 120 -5.73 -3.09 -5.14
CA ARG A 120 -6.03 -4.46 -5.54
C ARG A 120 -5.69 -5.45 -4.43
N GLN A 121 -4.55 -5.26 -3.75
CA GLN A 121 -4.12 -6.17 -2.69
C GLN A 121 -5.06 -6.17 -1.48
N ALA A 122 -5.55 -5.00 -1.08
CA ALA A 122 -6.55 -4.93 -0.03
C ALA A 122 -7.84 -5.69 -0.41
N SER A 123 -8.26 -5.58 -1.68
CA SER A 123 -9.41 -6.31 -2.23
C SER A 123 -9.17 -7.83 -2.34
N LEU A 124 -7.95 -8.25 -2.71
CA LEU A 124 -7.56 -9.67 -2.75
C LEU A 124 -7.54 -10.29 -1.35
N ASN A 125 -6.95 -9.60 -0.38
CA ASN A 125 -6.89 -10.06 1.01
C ASN A 125 -8.29 -10.27 1.59
N TYR A 126 -9.28 -9.47 1.19
CA TYR A 126 -10.69 -9.69 1.55
C TYR A 126 -11.18 -11.06 1.08
N LYS A 127 -10.94 -11.42 -0.18
CA LYS A 127 -11.38 -12.70 -0.77
C LYS A 127 -10.67 -13.90 -0.15
N GLU A 128 -9.34 -13.82 0.00
CA GLU A 128 -8.51 -14.91 0.53
C GLU A 128 -8.81 -15.23 1.99
N GLN A 129 -9.11 -14.21 2.80
CA GLN A 129 -9.43 -14.37 4.22
C GLN A 129 -10.88 -14.80 4.47
N GLY A 130 -11.71 -14.93 3.42
CA GLY A 130 -13.13 -15.27 3.55
C GLY A 130 -13.91 -14.27 4.42
N GLN A 131 -13.47 -13.01 4.45
CA GLN A 131 -14.11 -11.98 5.26
C GLN A 131 -15.52 -11.67 4.73
N VAL A 132 -16.42 -11.34 5.64
CA VAL A 132 -17.75 -10.85 5.25
C VAL A 132 -17.62 -9.47 4.63
N LEU A 133 -18.29 -9.24 3.50
CA LEU A 133 -18.24 -7.97 2.76
C LEU A 133 -18.46 -6.74 3.66
N LYS A 134 -19.42 -6.83 4.57
CA LYS A 134 -19.72 -5.78 5.55
C LYS A 134 -18.52 -5.39 6.44
N THR A 135 -17.69 -6.36 6.82
CA THR A 135 -16.47 -6.10 7.60
C THR A 135 -15.44 -5.34 6.76
N PHE A 136 -15.27 -5.73 5.51
CA PHE A 136 -14.38 -5.05 4.56
C PHE A 136 -14.84 -3.61 4.28
N VAL A 137 -16.12 -3.42 4.00
CA VAL A 137 -16.75 -2.11 3.81
C VAL A 137 -16.50 -1.20 4.99
N THR A 138 -16.75 -1.70 6.21
CA THR A 138 -16.55 -0.92 7.45
C THR A 138 -15.09 -0.57 7.68
N LYS A 139 -14.17 -1.54 7.47
CA LYS A 139 -12.72 -1.35 7.68
C LYS A 139 -12.16 -0.23 6.82
N PHE A 140 -12.56 -0.15 5.55
CA PHE A 140 -12.06 0.85 4.61
C PHE A 140 -12.98 2.06 4.47
N SER A 141 -14.13 2.05 5.15
CA SER A 141 -15.18 3.08 5.02
C SER A 141 -15.59 3.29 3.56
N LEU A 142 -15.88 2.19 2.86
CA LEU A 142 -16.22 2.22 1.44
C LEU A 142 -17.60 2.83 1.22
N ASP A 143 -17.72 3.63 0.17
CA ASP A 143 -19.00 4.15 -0.33
C ASP A 143 -19.51 3.29 -1.49
N PHE A 144 -18.62 2.79 -2.35
CA PHE A 144 -18.97 2.04 -3.55
C PHE A 144 -18.08 0.83 -3.79
N ILE A 145 -18.63 -0.17 -4.46
CA ILE A 145 -17.95 -1.40 -4.84
C ILE A 145 -18.18 -1.66 -6.33
N ILE A 146 -17.10 -1.94 -7.05
CA ILE A 146 -17.15 -2.53 -8.39
C ILE A 146 -16.84 -4.01 -8.27
N SER A 147 -17.71 -4.83 -8.81
CA SER A 147 -17.54 -6.28 -8.95
C SER A 147 -17.84 -6.73 -10.36
N GLY A 148 -17.43 -7.95 -10.70
CA GLY A 148 -17.69 -8.43 -12.05
C GLY A 148 -17.19 -9.85 -12.31
N SER A 149 -17.37 -10.26 -13.56
CA SER A 149 -16.84 -11.52 -14.08
C SER A 149 -16.31 -11.34 -15.50
N ILE A 150 -15.26 -12.09 -15.82
CA ILE A 150 -14.63 -12.08 -17.13
C ILE A 150 -14.63 -13.51 -17.66
N ARG A 151 -14.98 -13.64 -18.94
CA ARG A 151 -14.88 -14.89 -19.70
C ARG A 151 -14.19 -14.63 -21.02
N ALA A 152 -13.02 -15.18 -21.21
CA ALA A 152 -12.29 -15.14 -22.47
C ALA A 152 -12.51 -16.47 -23.24
N SER A 153 -12.68 -16.43 -24.57
CA SER A 153 -12.79 -17.59 -25.42
C SER A 153 -12.17 -17.30 -26.78
N GLY A 154 -10.95 -17.76 -26.98
CA GLY A 154 -10.14 -17.41 -28.15
C GLY A 154 -9.92 -15.89 -28.20
N LYS A 155 -10.34 -15.26 -29.31
CA LYS A 155 -10.22 -13.81 -29.48
C LYS A 155 -11.38 -13.00 -28.88
N ARG A 156 -12.40 -13.63 -28.31
CA ARG A 156 -13.55 -12.93 -27.74
C ARG A 156 -13.45 -12.86 -26.24
N ILE A 157 -13.85 -11.70 -25.71
CA ILE A 157 -13.95 -11.45 -24.28
C ILE A 157 -15.36 -10.98 -23.93
N ARG A 158 -15.89 -11.53 -22.85
CA ARG A 158 -17.14 -11.10 -22.24
C ARG A 158 -16.87 -10.62 -20.83
N ILE A 159 -17.26 -9.38 -20.54
CA ILE A 159 -17.11 -8.75 -19.23
C ILE A 159 -18.51 -8.41 -18.74
N ASN A 160 -18.89 -8.92 -17.57
CA ASN A 160 -20.02 -8.41 -16.79
C ASN A 160 -19.45 -7.60 -15.66
N ILE A 161 -20.01 -6.43 -15.42
CA ILE A 161 -19.55 -5.49 -14.40
C ILE A 161 -20.72 -4.83 -13.72
N GLU A 162 -20.59 -4.63 -12.42
CA GLU A 162 -21.60 -4.03 -11.55
C GLU A 162 -20.95 -3.01 -10.64
N LEU A 163 -21.64 -1.89 -10.45
CA LEU A 163 -21.35 -0.89 -9.44
C LEU A 163 -22.45 -0.94 -8.39
N SER A 164 -22.09 -1.12 -7.13
CA SER A 164 -23.02 -1.21 -6.00
C SER A 164 -22.70 -0.16 -4.95
N ASP A 165 -23.75 0.33 -4.27
CA ASP A 165 -23.59 1.04 -3.00
C ASP A 165 -23.04 0.07 -1.96
N ALA A 166 -22.00 0.48 -1.21
CA ALA A 166 -21.33 -0.40 -0.26
C ALA A 166 -22.13 -0.62 1.04
N LYS A 167 -23.12 0.24 1.35
CA LYS A 167 -23.88 0.20 2.60
C LYS A 167 -25.05 -0.77 2.55
N ASP A 168 -25.81 -0.73 1.44
CA ASP A 168 -27.01 -1.54 1.26
C ASP A 168 -26.90 -2.58 0.16
N GLU A 169 -25.74 -2.64 -0.52
CA GLU A 169 -25.44 -3.58 -1.61
C GLU A 169 -26.36 -3.42 -2.83
N SER A 170 -27.09 -2.29 -2.94
CA SER A 170 -27.95 -2.02 -4.09
C SER A 170 -27.12 -1.76 -5.34
N ILE A 171 -27.53 -2.35 -6.46
CA ILE A 171 -26.88 -2.16 -7.76
C ILE A 171 -27.28 -0.78 -8.31
N LEU A 172 -26.30 0.11 -8.43
CA LEU A 172 -26.48 1.44 -9.00
C LEU A 172 -26.35 1.43 -10.52
N TRP A 173 -25.49 0.58 -11.03
CA TRP A 173 -25.25 0.42 -12.45
C TRP A 173 -24.70 -0.97 -12.76
N SER A 174 -25.11 -1.55 -13.88
CA SER A 174 -24.52 -2.78 -14.40
C SER A 174 -24.50 -2.77 -15.93
N ASN A 175 -23.51 -3.44 -16.50
CA ASN A 175 -23.43 -3.62 -17.94
C ASN A 175 -22.69 -4.90 -18.32
N LYS A 176 -22.91 -5.31 -19.57
CA LYS A 176 -22.28 -6.47 -20.18
C LYS A 176 -21.60 -6.06 -21.49
N TYR A 177 -20.33 -6.36 -21.59
CA TYR A 177 -19.54 -6.14 -22.78
C TYR A 177 -19.23 -7.49 -23.45
N ASP A 178 -19.44 -7.58 -24.76
CA ASP A 178 -19.09 -8.75 -25.59
C ASP A 178 -18.32 -8.20 -26.80
N ARG A 179 -17.00 -8.33 -26.76
CA ARG A 179 -16.06 -7.68 -27.68
C ARG A 179 -14.97 -8.67 -28.12
N VAL A 180 -14.15 -8.25 -29.08
CA VAL A 180 -12.89 -8.95 -29.38
C VAL A 180 -11.80 -8.46 -28.41
N MET A 181 -10.76 -9.28 -28.21
CA MET A 181 -9.70 -8.97 -27.23
C MET A 181 -8.94 -7.69 -27.60
N GLU A 182 -8.83 -7.42 -28.89
CA GLU A 182 -8.19 -6.21 -29.42
C GLU A 182 -8.88 -4.92 -28.96
N ASP A 183 -10.17 -4.96 -28.64
CA ASP A 183 -10.97 -3.81 -28.19
C ASP A 183 -10.93 -3.63 -26.65
N ILE A 184 -10.14 -4.42 -25.92
CA ILE A 184 -10.19 -4.45 -24.44
C ILE A 184 -9.96 -3.08 -23.80
N PHE A 185 -9.08 -2.28 -24.37
CA PHE A 185 -8.76 -0.95 -23.85
C PHE A 185 -9.88 0.06 -24.08
N ASP A 186 -10.56 -0.01 -25.23
CA ASP A 186 -11.75 0.80 -25.48
C ASP A 186 -12.88 0.43 -24.51
N VAL A 187 -12.98 -0.85 -24.17
CA VAL A 187 -13.97 -1.34 -23.17
C VAL A 187 -13.60 -0.84 -21.78
N GLN A 188 -12.34 -0.90 -21.37
CA GLN A 188 -11.89 -0.35 -20.09
C GLN A 188 -12.21 1.14 -19.98
N ASP A 189 -11.92 1.92 -21.02
CA ASP A 189 -12.23 3.34 -21.13
C ASP A 189 -13.72 3.62 -21.02
N GLU A 190 -14.54 2.82 -21.68
CA GLU A 190 -16.00 2.94 -21.61
C GLU A 190 -16.54 2.63 -20.21
N ILE A 191 -16.00 1.58 -19.54
CA ILE A 191 -16.35 1.21 -18.17
C ILE A 191 -16.07 2.37 -17.21
N VAL A 192 -14.82 2.88 -17.22
CA VAL A 192 -14.41 3.98 -16.34
C VAL A 192 -15.31 5.20 -16.54
N ARG A 193 -15.55 5.59 -17.79
CA ARG A 193 -16.40 6.73 -18.11
C ARG A 193 -17.85 6.54 -17.61
N LYS A 194 -18.46 5.39 -17.85
CA LYS A 194 -19.86 5.12 -17.46
C LYS A 194 -20.04 5.04 -15.96
N ILE A 195 -19.10 4.41 -15.24
CA ILE A 195 -19.14 4.36 -13.78
C ILE A 195 -18.93 5.76 -13.19
N SER A 196 -18.00 6.55 -13.75
CA SER A 196 -17.80 7.92 -13.31
C SER A 196 -19.05 8.78 -13.46
N ILE A 197 -19.76 8.64 -14.58
CA ILE A 197 -21.05 9.34 -14.80
C ILE A 197 -22.09 8.86 -13.79
N ALA A 198 -22.16 7.55 -13.51
CA ALA A 198 -23.12 7.00 -12.55
C ALA A 198 -22.87 7.50 -11.12
N LEU A 199 -21.60 7.71 -10.74
CA LEU A 199 -21.21 8.15 -9.39
C LEU A 199 -21.25 9.68 -9.22
N LEU A 200 -20.85 10.44 -10.23
CA LEU A 200 -20.67 11.89 -10.13
C LEU A 200 -21.83 12.66 -10.79
N GLY A 201 -22.73 11.97 -11.46
CA GLY A 201 -23.73 12.60 -12.30
C GLY A 201 -23.11 13.22 -13.56
N GLU A 202 -23.80 14.17 -14.19
CA GLU A 202 -23.32 14.88 -15.40
C GLU A 202 -22.25 15.95 -15.10
N ILE A 203 -21.60 15.92 -13.90
CA ILE A 203 -20.48 16.80 -13.65
C ILE A 203 -19.43 16.51 -14.71
N GLU A 204 -19.09 17.54 -15.42
CA GLU A 204 -18.22 17.59 -16.59
C GLU A 204 -17.02 16.62 -16.51
N VAL A 205 -17.19 15.42 -17.05
CA VAL A 205 -16.13 14.42 -17.24
C VAL A 205 -15.06 14.94 -18.24
N SER A 206 -15.18 16.20 -18.63
CA SER A 206 -14.28 16.91 -19.54
C SER A 206 -12.88 17.14 -18.97
N SER A 207 -12.69 17.04 -17.65
CA SER A 207 -11.37 17.14 -17.04
C SER A 207 -10.58 15.82 -17.02
N LEU A 208 -11.13 14.74 -17.54
CA LEU A 208 -10.43 13.50 -17.82
C LEU A 208 -9.44 13.68 -19.00
N GLN A 209 -8.49 14.60 -18.85
CA GLN A 209 -7.27 14.57 -19.64
C GLN A 209 -6.47 13.34 -19.17
N ARG A 210 -6.88 12.19 -19.67
CA ARG A 210 -6.06 11.00 -19.60
C ARG A 210 -4.74 11.29 -20.31
N SER A 211 -3.66 11.27 -19.58
CA SER A 211 -2.43 10.85 -20.21
C SER A 211 -2.71 9.43 -20.70
N LYS A 212 -3.06 9.30 -21.99
CA LYS A 212 -3.43 8.02 -22.57
C LYS A 212 -2.24 7.09 -22.38
N ARG A 213 -2.33 6.20 -21.37
CA ARG A 213 -1.58 4.98 -21.44
C ARG A 213 -2.01 4.36 -22.76
N LYS A 214 -1.11 4.30 -23.71
CA LYS A 214 -1.28 3.41 -24.85
C LYS A 214 -0.64 2.09 -24.42
N PRO A 215 -1.42 1.11 -23.96
CA PRO A 215 -0.89 -0.24 -23.88
C PRO A 215 -0.48 -0.64 -25.28
N SER A 216 0.39 -1.63 -25.38
CA SER A 216 0.81 -2.16 -26.65
C SER A 216 -0.39 -2.52 -27.53
N GLU A 217 -0.43 -2.01 -28.74
CA GLU A 217 -1.42 -2.42 -29.76
C GLU A 217 -1.26 -3.91 -30.14
N ASN A 218 -0.14 -4.50 -29.73
CA ASN A 218 0.15 -5.92 -29.94
C ASN A 218 -0.35 -6.74 -28.73
N ILE A 219 -1.40 -7.52 -28.93
CA ILE A 219 -2.01 -8.33 -27.88
C ILE A 219 -1.03 -9.33 -27.22
N ASN A 220 -0.09 -9.90 -27.98
CA ASN A 220 0.90 -10.81 -27.43
C ASN A 220 1.86 -10.07 -26.48
N SER A 221 2.26 -8.84 -26.82
CA SER A 221 3.08 -8.01 -25.94
C SER A 221 2.35 -7.69 -24.63
N TYR A 222 1.05 -7.40 -24.71
CA TYR A 222 0.22 -7.15 -23.53
C TYR A 222 0.09 -8.41 -22.66
N GLU A 223 -0.18 -9.58 -23.23
CA GLU A 223 -0.23 -10.84 -22.47
C GLU A 223 1.09 -11.15 -21.77
N TYR A 224 2.23 -10.99 -22.44
CA TYR A 224 3.53 -11.17 -21.79
C TYR A 224 3.78 -10.16 -20.69
N LEU A 225 3.37 -8.90 -20.86
CA LEU A 225 3.42 -7.88 -19.81
C LEU A 225 2.65 -8.32 -18.57
N LEU A 226 1.41 -8.80 -18.72
CA LEU A 226 0.59 -9.25 -17.61
C LEU A 226 1.19 -10.46 -16.89
N ARG A 227 1.69 -11.47 -17.64
CA ARG A 227 2.39 -12.62 -17.06
C ARG A 227 3.66 -12.20 -16.29
N GLY A 228 4.39 -11.23 -16.82
CA GLY A 228 5.55 -10.66 -16.15
C GLY A 228 5.18 -9.98 -14.83
N LYS A 229 4.11 -9.19 -14.80
CA LYS A 229 3.58 -8.54 -13.58
C LYS A 229 3.15 -9.57 -12.54
N GLU A 230 2.42 -10.62 -12.93
CA GLU A 230 2.04 -11.72 -12.04
C GLU A 230 3.26 -12.35 -11.37
N GLN A 231 4.26 -12.75 -12.16
CA GLN A 231 5.49 -13.35 -11.64
C GLN A 231 6.27 -12.37 -10.75
N HIS A 232 6.37 -11.10 -11.12
CA HIS A 232 7.01 -10.07 -10.29
C HIS A 232 6.42 -10.03 -8.87
N HIS A 233 5.13 -10.20 -8.72
CA HIS A 233 4.42 -10.13 -7.45
C HIS A 233 4.55 -11.37 -6.56
N LEU A 234 5.15 -12.47 -7.04
CA LEU A 234 5.41 -13.66 -6.23
C LEU A 234 6.65 -13.54 -5.32
N PHE A 235 7.50 -12.54 -5.53
CA PHE A 235 8.65 -12.20 -4.68
C PHE A 235 9.61 -13.34 -4.35
N SER A 236 9.84 -14.26 -5.29
CA SER A 236 10.83 -15.33 -5.20
C SER A 236 11.91 -15.18 -6.27
N LYS A 237 13.08 -15.84 -6.07
CA LYS A 237 14.20 -15.80 -7.03
C LYS A 237 13.77 -16.33 -8.41
N ASP A 238 13.07 -17.47 -8.44
CA ASP A 238 12.61 -18.08 -9.68
C ASP A 238 11.55 -17.23 -10.39
N ALA A 239 10.60 -16.69 -9.62
CA ALA A 239 9.57 -15.80 -10.16
C ALA A 239 10.16 -14.48 -10.68
N ASN A 240 11.16 -13.89 -10.01
CA ASN A 240 11.87 -12.71 -10.49
C ASN A 240 12.53 -12.96 -11.84
N LYS A 241 13.20 -14.12 -11.99
CA LYS A 241 13.79 -14.55 -13.26
C LYS A 241 12.74 -14.73 -14.35
N ALA A 242 11.62 -15.41 -14.04
CA ALA A 242 10.53 -15.61 -14.97
C ALA A 242 9.88 -14.28 -15.39
N ALA A 243 9.72 -13.33 -14.46
CA ALA A 243 9.20 -12.00 -14.75
C ALA A 243 10.09 -11.25 -15.77
N LEU A 244 11.42 -11.26 -15.56
CA LEU A 244 12.37 -10.66 -16.50
C LEU A 244 12.26 -11.26 -17.90
N ASP A 245 12.13 -12.60 -18.02
CA ASP A 245 11.96 -13.29 -19.29
C ASP A 245 10.65 -12.89 -19.99
N PHE A 246 9.55 -12.77 -19.24
CA PHE A 246 8.28 -12.31 -19.79
C PHE A 246 8.33 -10.85 -20.26
N PHE A 247 8.98 -9.96 -19.53
CA PHE A 247 9.14 -8.57 -19.97
C PHE A 247 10.03 -8.49 -21.21
N ASP A 248 11.05 -9.32 -21.34
CA ASP A 248 11.85 -9.40 -22.56
C ASP A 248 11.03 -9.90 -23.76
N LYS A 249 10.16 -10.88 -23.57
CA LYS A 249 9.21 -11.33 -24.60
C LYS A 249 8.20 -10.25 -24.98
N ALA A 250 7.70 -9.50 -24.00
CA ALA A 250 6.84 -8.34 -24.25
C ALA A 250 7.51 -7.29 -25.11
N ILE A 251 8.75 -6.92 -24.78
CA ILE A 251 9.58 -5.97 -25.55
C ILE A 251 9.91 -6.52 -26.95
N GLN A 252 10.18 -7.81 -27.07
CA GLN A 252 10.45 -8.43 -28.37
C GLN A 252 9.22 -8.41 -29.28
N ALA A 253 8.03 -8.63 -28.71
CA ALA A 253 6.76 -8.60 -29.44
C ALA A 253 6.37 -7.15 -29.83
N ASP A 254 6.67 -6.16 -28.98
CA ASP A 254 6.44 -4.75 -29.26
C ASP A 254 7.52 -3.88 -28.59
N LYS A 255 8.42 -3.36 -29.40
CA LYS A 255 9.53 -2.51 -28.95
C LYS A 255 9.07 -1.13 -28.42
N ASN A 256 7.82 -0.76 -28.66
CA ASN A 256 7.24 0.51 -28.22
C ASN A 256 6.45 0.37 -26.92
N ASN A 257 6.38 -0.84 -26.33
CA ASN A 257 5.69 -1.07 -25.07
C ASN A 257 6.47 -0.46 -23.88
N ALA A 258 6.21 0.81 -23.58
CA ALA A 258 6.86 1.56 -22.49
C ALA A 258 6.71 0.85 -21.13
N GLN A 259 5.54 0.27 -20.86
CA GLN A 259 5.28 -0.43 -19.59
C GLN A 259 6.15 -1.68 -19.42
N ALA A 260 6.42 -2.42 -20.48
CA ALA A 260 7.28 -3.60 -20.38
C ALA A 260 8.70 -3.23 -19.94
N TYR A 261 9.25 -2.13 -20.47
CA TYR A 261 10.54 -1.59 -20.02
C TYR A 261 10.48 -1.12 -18.56
N ALA A 262 9.44 -0.36 -18.19
CA ALA A 262 9.28 0.16 -16.81
C ALA A 262 9.16 -0.97 -15.79
N TRP A 263 8.36 -2.00 -16.05
CA TRP A 263 8.22 -3.14 -15.16
C TRP A 263 9.48 -4.01 -15.10
N LYS A 264 10.24 -4.10 -16.20
CA LYS A 264 11.57 -4.72 -16.19
C LYS A 264 12.51 -4.00 -15.23
N VAL A 265 12.52 -2.66 -15.25
CA VAL A 265 13.29 -1.84 -14.28
C VAL A 265 12.89 -2.17 -12.83
N CYS A 266 11.58 -2.23 -12.53
CA CYS A 266 11.10 -2.58 -11.19
C CYS A 266 11.59 -3.96 -10.75
N THR A 267 11.57 -4.92 -11.66
CA THR A 267 11.96 -6.30 -11.38
C THR A 267 13.48 -6.43 -11.21
N LEU A 268 14.28 -5.69 -11.96
CA LEU A 268 15.73 -5.60 -11.76
C LEU A 268 16.06 -5.02 -10.38
N GLY A 269 15.40 -3.91 -9.99
CA GLY A 269 15.55 -3.31 -8.67
C GLY A 269 15.16 -4.26 -7.55
N GLN A 270 14.03 -4.97 -7.69
CA GLN A 270 13.62 -6.01 -6.75
C GLN A 270 14.67 -7.11 -6.63
N GLY A 271 15.18 -7.58 -7.76
CA GLY A 271 16.21 -8.63 -7.81
C GLY A 271 17.52 -8.23 -7.13
N MET A 272 17.97 -7.00 -7.35
CA MET A 272 19.15 -6.42 -6.72
C MET A 272 18.98 -6.29 -5.21
N MET A 273 17.87 -5.68 -4.76
CA MET A 273 17.64 -5.44 -3.33
C MET A 273 17.46 -6.72 -2.51
N ARG A 274 16.96 -7.79 -3.12
CA ARG A 274 16.67 -9.07 -2.45
C ARG A 274 17.74 -10.14 -2.70
N GLY A 275 18.78 -9.83 -3.49
CA GLY A 275 19.81 -10.81 -3.85
C GLY A 275 19.26 -11.96 -4.71
N PHE A 276 18.26 -11.71 -5.55
CA PHE A 276 17.72 -12.71 -6.48
C PHE A 276 18.54 -12.81 -7.76
N ILE A 277 19.30 -11.76 -8.10
CA ILE A 277 20.13 -11.68 -9.30
C ILE A 277 21.60 -11.79 -8.86
N ASP A 278 22.29 -12.81 -9.36
CA ASP A 278 23.74 -13.03 -9.11
C ASP A 278 24.55 -12.31 -10.19
N GLU A 279 24.47 -10.98 -10.27
CA GLU A 279 25.19 -10.14 -11.21
C GLU A 279 25.78 -8.92 -10.46
N ASP A 280 26.82 -8.32 -11.03
CA ASP A 280 27.42 -7.12 -10.47
C ASP A 280 26.39 -5.97 -10.36
N PRO A 281 26.27 -5.31 -9.20
CA PRO A 281 25.32 -4.21 -9.01
C PRO A 281 25.45 -3.08 -10.02
N GLY A 282 26.67 -2.77 -10.48
CA GLY A 282 26.93 -1.78 -11.51
C GLY A 282 26.29 -2.16 -12.84
N LYS A 283 26.42 -3.42 -13.27
CA LYS A 283 25.80 -3.92 -14.49
C LYS A 283 24.27 -3.91 -14.38
N ILE A 284 23.72 -4.29 -13.23
CA ILE A 284 22.26 -4.20 -13.02
C ILE A 284 21.81 -2.75 -13.17
N MET A 285 22.55 -1.79 -12.62
CA MET A 285 22.22 -0.38 -12.73
C MET A 285 22.31 0.14 -14.17
N GLU A 286 23.30 -0.29 -14.96
CA GLU A 286 23.37 0.01 -16.40
C GLU A 286 22.14 -0.52 -17.15
N MET A 287 21.70 -1.76 -16.81
CA MET A 287 20.47 -2.33 -17.38
C MET A 287 19.22 -1.53 -16.98
N VAL A 288 19.12 -1.08 -15.74
CA VAL A 288 18.05 -0.21 -15.24
C VAL A 288 18.00 1.07 -16.06
N GLU A 289 19.12 1.76 -16.24
CA GLU A 289 19.20 3.01 -16.99
C GLU A 289 18.82 2.86 -18.46
N ALA A 290 19.34 1.81 -19.10
CA ALA A 290 19.03 1.55 -20.49
C ALA A 290 17.52 1.30 -20.71
N ASN A 291 16.89 0.52 -19.79
CA ASN A 291 15.47 0.21 -19.91
C ASN A 291 14.59 1.42 -19.54
N ILE A 292 14.95 2.22 -18.53
CA ILE A 292 14.15 3.39 -18.17
C ILE A 292 14.21 4.45 -19.27
N LYS A 293 15.37 4.63 -19.92
CA LYS A 293 15.51 5.50 -21.06
C LYS A 293 14.59 5.07 -22.21
N LYS A 294 14.52 3.76 -22.49
CA LYS A 294 13.62 3.20 -23.51
C LYS A 294 12.15 3.37 -23.16
N ALA A 295 11.78 3.17 -21.87
CA ALA A 295 10.42 3.42 -21.42
C ALA A 295 10.01 4.87 -21.70
N PHE A 296 10.89 5.83 -21.39
CA PHE A 296 10.66 7.25 -21.58
C PHE A 296 10.61 7.67 -23.07
N GLU A 297 11.51 7.15 -23.90
CA GLU A 297 11.49 7.38 -25.34
C GLU A 297 10.15 6.95 -25.96
N ASN A 298 9.53 5.89 -25.44
CA ASN A 298 8.27 5.36 -25.93
C ASN A 298 7.04 6.07 -25.35
N ASN A 299 7.09 6.50 -24.09
CA ASN A 299 6.02 7.26 -23.44
C ASN A 299 6.56 8.12 -22.29
N GLU A 300 6.87 9.38 -22.56
CA GLU A 300 7.36 10.35 -21.58
C GLU A 300 6.31 10.72 -20.50
N ASN A 301 5.03 10.45 -20.77
CA ASN A 301 3.93 10.75 -19.89
C ASN A 301 3.40 9.51 -19.14
N ASP A 302 4.24 8.49 -18.98
CA ASP A 302 3.88 7.31 -18.19
C ASP A 302 4.25 7.51 -16.69
N PHE A 303 3.27 7.44 -15.79
CA PHE A 303 3.51 7.65 -14.37
C PHE A 303 4.42 6.58 -13.75
N GLU A 304 4.39 5.33 -14.26
CA GLU A 304 5.28 4.27 -13.80
C GLU A 304 6.74 4.62 -14.09
N CYS A 305 7.00 5.16 -15.27
CA CYS A 305 8.35 5.63 -15.63
C CYS A 305 8.82 6.72 -14.66
N HIS A 306 7.96 7.71 -14.38
CA HIS A 306 8.28 8.77 -13.43
C HIS A 306 8.48 8.25 -12.01
N ARG A 307 7.61 7.34 -11.53
CA ARG A 307 7.74 6.71 -10.23
C ARG A 307 9.07 5.97 -10.08
N MET A 308 9.47 5.24 -11.12
CA MET A 308 10.72 4.48 -11.10
C MET A 308 11.95 5.38 -11.18
N LEU A 309 11.90 6.44 -12.01
CA LEU A 309 12.97 7.43 -12.04
C LEU A 309 13.16 8.10 -10.69
N SER A 310 12.06 8.45 -10.00
CA SER A 310 12.13 9.01 -8.65
C SER A 310 12.92 8.09 -7.70
N ALA A 311 12.64 6.78 -7.73
CA ALA A 311 13.36 5.80 -6.92
C ALA A 311 14.84 5.64 -7.34
N VAL A 312 15.15 5.65 -8.64
CA VAL A 312 16.52 5.56 -9.16
C VAL A 312 17.33 6.79 -8.75
N TYR A 313 16.78 8.00 -8.91
CA TYR A 313 17.48 9.22 -8.51
C TYR A 313 17.64 9.30 -6.98
N LEU A 314 16.65 8.85 -6.21
CA LEU A 314 16.80 8.72 -4.76
C LEU A 314 17.97 7.80 -4.38
N SER A 315 18.10 6.65 -5.04
CA SER A 315 19.21 5.71 -4.81
C SER A 315 20.57 6.26 -5.19
N ARG A 316 20.63 7.29 -6.01
CA ARG A 316 21.85 8.01 -6.44
C ARG A 316 22.11 9.28 -5.63
N HIS A 317 21.29 9.55 -4.64
CA HIS A 317 21.35 10.77 -3.82
C HIS A 317 21.10 12.06 -4.64
N ASP A 318 20.47 11.94 -5.81
CA ASP A 318 19.99 13.08 -6.58
C ASP A 318 18.55 13.42 -6.17
N TYR A 319 18.45 14.07 -5.03
CA TYR A 319 17.17 14.34 -4.38
C TYR A 319 16.29 15.32 -5.18
N SER A 320 16.89 16.25 -5.93
CA SER A 320 16.15 17.20 -6.76
C SER A 320 15.40 16.48 -7.88
N LEU A 321 16.09 15.64 -8.64
CA LEU A 321 15.47 14.85 -9.71
C LEU A 321 14.49 13.81 -9.14
N ALA A 322 14.80 13.24 -7.96
CA ALA A 322 13.87 12.34 -7.29
C ALA A 322 12.54 13.03 -6.95
N GLU A 323 12.60 14.28 -6.44
CA GLU A 323 11.40 15.08 -6.14
C GLU A 323 10.63 15.42 -7.42
N ASP A 324 11.31 15.90 -8.47
CA ASP A 324 10.68 16.30 -9.73
C ASP A 324 9.89 15.14 -10.35
N HIS A 325 10.50 13.97 -10.42
CA HIS A 325 9.85 12.79 -10.98
C HIS A 325 8.76 12.23 -10.04
N GLY A 326 8.98 12.22 -8.72
CA GLY A 326 7.96 11.85 -7.75
C GLY A 326 6.72 12.73 -7.84
N LYS A 327 6.92 14.05 -7.94
CA LYS A 327 5.85 15.04 -8.11
C LYS A 327 5.06 14.83 -9.41
N LYS A 328 5.77 14.58 -10.54
CA LYS A 328 5.12 14.30 -11.83
C LYS A 328 4.25 13.04 -11.75
N SER A 329 4.79 11.96 -11.19
CA SER A 329 4.03 10.72 -10.98
C SER A 329 2.78 10.97 -10.11
N TYR A 330 2.92 11.71 -9.01
CA TYR A 330 1.80 12.07 -8.14
C TYR A 330 0.75 12.96 -8.82
N GLN A 331 1.18 13.90 -9.67
CA GLN A 331 0.24 14.74 -10.44
C GLN A 331 -0.59 13.91 -11.43
N MET A 332 0.00 12.83 -11.98
CA MET A 332 -0.67 11.94 -12.92
C MET A 332 -1.63 10.99 -12.21
N VAL A 333 -1.20 10.39 -11.09
CA VAL A 333 -1.95 9.34 -10.39
C VAL A 333 -1.95 9.60 -8.87
N PRO A 334 -2.77 10.55 -8.40
CA PRO A 334 -2.71 11.03 -7.01
C PRO A 334 -3.29 10.07 -5.97
N ASN A 335 -3.87 8.95 -6.39
CA ASN A 335 -4.50 7.96 -5.52
C ASN A 335 -3.86 6.57 -5.59
N ASP A 336 -2.77 6.39 -6.33
CA ASP A 336 -2.03 5.13 -6.33
C ASP A 336 -1.14 5.04 -5.07
N PRO A 337 -1.35 4.03 -4.19
CA PRO A 337 -0.58 3.90 -2.95
C PRO A 337 0.93 3.77 -3.17
N ARG A 338 1.38 3.23 -4.31
CA ARG A 338 2.80 3.09 -4.66
C ARG A 338 3.42 4.44 -5.00
N VAL A 339 2.66 5.29 -5.68
CA VAL A 339 3.06 6.67 -6.01
C VAL A 339 3.11 7.52 -4.75
N LEU A 340 2.05 7.42 -3.92
CA LEU A 340 1.95 8.14 -2.65
C LEU A 340 3.13 7.79 -1.72
N SER A 341 3.42 6.49 -1.56
CA SER A 341 4.54 6.01 -0.74
C SER A 341 5.88 6.50 -1.30
N GLY A 342 6.15 6.28 -2.60
CA GLY A 342 7.42 6.67 -3.20
C GLY A 342 7.69 8.17 -3.14
N TYR A 343 6.69 8.99 -3.46
CA TYR A 343 6.84 10.46 -3.38
C TYR A 343 6.89 10.93 -1.92
N GLY A 344 6.08 10.36 -1.03
CA GLY A 344 6.13 10.65 0.41
C GLY A 344 7.49 10.34 1.01
N GLU A 345 8.13 9.21 0.65
CA GLU A 345 9.51 8.88 1.06
C GLU A 345 10.56 9.90 0.61
N VAL A 346 10.40 10.47 -0.57
CA VAL A 346 11.29 11.54 -1.04
C VAL A 346 11.07 12.82 -0.23
N LEU A 347 9.82 13.23 -0.03
CA LEU A 347 9.49 14.46 0.70
C LEU A 347 9.99 14.46 2.15
N VAL A 348 9.82 13.35 2.87
CA VAL A 348 10.28 13.28 4.27
C VAL A 348 11.80 13.43 4.39
N ARG A 349 12.57 13.04 3.35
CA ARG A 349 14.02 13.22 3.31
C ARG A 349 14.43 14.66 2.97
N LEU A 350 13.57 15.44 2.35
CA LEU A 350 13.82 16.82 1.90
C LEU A 350 13.29 17.88 2.86
N ASP A 351 13.27 17.60 4.16
CA ASP A 351 12.73 18.50 5.22
C ASP A 351 11.25 18.89 5.02
N LYS A 352 10.51 18.14 4.18
CA LYS A 352 9.07 18.28 3.95
C LYS A 352 8.30 17.14 4.66
N ALA A 353 8.70 16.89 5.92
CA ALA A 353 8.22 15.71 6.65
C ALA A 353 6.68 15.72 6.84
N GLU A 354 6.07 16.87 7.06
CA GLU A 354 4.61 16.98 7.22
C GLU A 354 3.86 16.59 5.94
N GLU A 355 4.26 17.16 4.79
CA GLU A 355 3.67 16.82 3.50
C GLU A 355 3.89 15.34 3.16
N GLY A 356 5.12 14.85 3.38
CA GLY A 356 5.47 13.46 3.14
C GLY A 356 4.65 12.50 3.99
N LEU A 357 4.49 12.78 5.28
CA LEU A 357 3.67 11.97 6.20
C LEU A 357 2.20 11.93 5.79
N GLN A 358 1.62 13.04 5.29
CA GLN A 358 0.25 13.03 4.77
C GLN A 358 0.10 12.02 3.62
N LEU A 359 1.08 11.98 2.70
CA LEU A 359 1.05 11.01 1.59
C LEU A 359 1.28 9.58 2.07
N LEU A 360 2.20 9.36 3.02
CA LEU A 360 2.47 8.05 3.59
C LEU A 360 1.27 7.49 4.36
N HIS A 361 0.58 8.33 5.14
CA HIS A 361 -0.68 7.92 5.78
C HIS A 361 -1.75 7.58 4.77
N LYS A 362 -1.94 8.40 3.74
CA LYS A 362 -2.89 8.10 2.68
C LYS A 362 -2.54 6.78 1.97
N ALA A 363 -1.26 6.53 1.71
CA ALA A 363 -0.82 5.25 1.14
C ALA A 363 -1.15 4.06 2.07
N PHE A 364 -0.94 4.22 3.38
CA PHE A 364 -1.29 3.22 4.38
C PHE A 364 -2.80 2.97 4.45
N ASP A 365 -3.62 4.02 4.41
CA ASP A 365 -5.09 3.90 4.46
C ASP A 365 -5.65 3.18 3.22
N LEU A 366 -5.07 3.43 2.04
CA LEU A 366 -5.51 2.82 0.78
C LEU A 366 -4.95 1.39 0.58
N ASP A 367 -3.77 1.09 1.13
CA ASP A 367 -3.06 -0.18 0.93
C ASP A 367 -2.24 -0.56 2.16
N PRO A 368 -2.90 -0.92 3.29
CA PRO A 368 -2.20 -1.18 4.55
C PRO A 368 -1.30 -2.42 4.52
N ILE A 369 -1.57 -3.35 3.61
CA ILE A 369 -0.82 -4.59 3.45
C ILE A 369 -0.50 -4.77 1.97
N PRO A 370 0.61 -4.15 1.47
CA PRO A 370 1.01 -4.30 0.07
C PRO A 370 1.28 -5.76 -0.29
N GLN A 371 1.23 -6.04 -1.59
CA GLN A 371 1.38 -7.38 -2.13
C GLN A 371 2.69 -8.06 -1.72
N GLY A 372 2.60 -9.36 -1.38
CA GLY A 372 3.72 -10.22 -0.98
C GLY A 372 4.05 -10.16 0.51
N GLN A 373 4.32 -11.34 1.12
CA GLN A 373 4.60 -11.44 2.57
C GLN A 373 5.77 -10.56 3.03
N SER A 374 6.82 -10.44 2.23
CA SER A 374 7.98 -9.60 2.53
C SER A 374 7.72 -8.09 2.41
N ASN A 375 6.63 -7.70 1.78
CA ASN A 375 6.22 -6.30 1.64
C ASN A 375 5.09 -5.92 2.60
N SER A 376 4.53 -6.87 3.34
CA SER A 376 3.35 -6.63 4.20
C SER A 376 3.52 -5.50 5.22
N ASP A 377 4.76 -5.20 5.59
CA ASP A 377 5.10 -4.16 6.55
C ASP A 377 5.60 -2.86 5.89
N ASN A 378 5.66 -2.79 4.54
CA ASN A 378 6.29 -1.65 3.87
C ASN A 378 5.63 -0.31 4.23
N ARG A 379 4.30 -0.23 4.31
CA ARG A 379 3.60 1.00 4.69
C ARG A 379 3.93 1.45 6.12
N ILE A 380 4.07 0.49 7.03
CA ILE A 380 4.47 0.75 8.42
C ILE A 380 5.92 1.24 8.45
N LYS A 381 6.82 0.62 7.68
CA LYS A 381 8.22 1.03 7.56
C LYS A 381 8.37 2.43 6.95
N ASP A 382 7.53 2.77 5.98
CA ASP A 382 7.48 4.10 5.39
C ASP A 382 7.05 5.15 6.44
N LEU A 383 6.04 4.84 7.25
CA LEU A 383 5.61 5.71 8.36
C LEU A 383 6.68 5.86 9.45
N ILE A 384 7.36 4.76 9.82
CA ILE A 384 8.49 4.79 10.75
C ILE A 384 9.58 5.74 10.23
N LEU A 385 9.92 5.64 8.96
CA LEU A 385 10.87 6.52 8.31
C LEU A 385 10.40 7.99 8.34
N GLY A 386 9.13 8.23 7.98
CA GLY A 386 8.55 9.57 7.97
C GLY A 386 8.59 10.22 9.35
N TYR A 387 8.18 9.52 10.38
CA TYR A 387 8.23 10.03 11.76
C TYR A 387 9.67 10.19 12.29
N PHE A 388 10.60 9.37 11.84
CA PHE A 388 12.01 9.54 12.17
C PHE A 388 12.55 10.89 11.65
N PHE A 389 12.26 11.23 10.38
CA PHE A 389 12.64 12.54 9.81
C PHE A 389 11.85 13.71 10.40
N ALA A 390 10.62 13.48 10.84
CA ALA A 390 9.84 14.46 11.59
C ALA A 390 10.31 14.65 13.04
N VAL A 391 11.32 13.86 13.48
CA VAL A 391 11.86 13.86 14.86
C VAL A 391 10.79 13.47 15.91
N ASP A 392 9.72 12.82 15.50
CA ASP A 392 8.70 12.25 16.38
C ASP A 392 9.05 10.81 16.76
N PHE A 393 10.03 10.68 17.66
CA PHE A 393 10.52 9.37 18.11
C PHE A 393 9.47 8.55 18.85
N LYS A 394 8.46 9.17 19.47
CA LYS A 394 7.36 8.45 20.13
C LYS A 394 6.51 7.70 19.08
N LYS A 395 6.19 8.37 17.97
CA LYS A 395 5.45 7.75 16.87
C LYS A 395 6.26 6.66 16.17
N VAL A 396 7.57 6.80 16.03
CA VAL A 396 8.45 5.72 15.55
C VAL A 396 8.25 4.46 16.38
N ILE A 397 8.27 4.58 17.71
CA ILE A 397 8.08 3.44 18.62
C ILE A 397 6.65 2.89 18.54
N GLU A 398 5.64 3.76 18.50
CA GLU A 398 4.23 3.35 18.37
C GLU A 398 4.01 2.48 17.12
N PHE A 399 4.48 2.93 15.95
CA PHE A 399 4.36 2.16 14.71
C PHE A 399 5.23 0.90 14.68
N SER A 400 6.35 0.87 15.42
CA SER A 400 7.23 -0.30 15.46
C SER A 400 6.54 -1.56 16.01
N PHE A 401 5.55 -1.40 16.91
CA PHE A 401 4.79 -2.52 17.44
C PHE A 401 3.89 -3.21 16.41
N GLN A 402 3.66 -2.60 15.27
CA GLN A 402 2.86 -3.17 14.19
C GLN A 402 3.73 -3.97 13.18
N LEU A 403 5.06 -3.91 13.29
CA LEU A 403 5.95 -4.65 12.40
C LEU A 403 5.89 -6.15 12.69
N ARG A 404 5.73 -6.94 11.64
CA ARG A 404 5.87 -8.39 11.69
C ARG A 404 7.33 -8.81 11.59
N VAL A 405 8.10 -8.07 10.78
CA VAL A 405 9.52 -8.32 10.55
C VAL A 405 10.30 -7.02 10.64
N VAL A 406 11.22 -6.98 11.60
CA VAL A 406 12.16 -5.87 11.75
C VAL A 406 13.35 -6.11 10.83
N ASP A 407 13.54 -5.25 9.83
CA ASP A 407 14.72 -5.24 8.96
C ASP A 407 15.81 -4.28 9.48
N GLN A 408 16.94 -4.25 8.79
CA GLN A 408 18.10 -3.43 9.16
C GLN A 408 17.75 -1.93 9.30
N ARG A 409 16.97 -1.37 8.34
CA ARG A 409 16.58 0.04 8.35
C ARG A 409 15.68 0.33 9.55
N SER A 410 14.60 -0.42 9.69
CA SER A 410 13.67 -0.26 10.81
C SER A 410 14.36 -0.42 12.15
N LEU A 411 15.23 -1.43 12.29
CA LEU A 411 15.98 -1.69 13.51
C LEU A 411 16.82 -0.49 13.95
N ALA A 412 17.60 0.09 13.01
CA ALA A 412 18.46 1.23 13.32
C ALA A 412 17.63 2.46 13.74
N LEU A 413 16.54 2.76 13.00
CA LEU A 413 15.68 3.89 13.30
C LEU A 413 14.96 3.73 14.66
N ILE A 414 14.48 2.53 14.98
CA ILE A 414 13.79 2.24 16.24
C ILE A 414 14.76 2.34 17.43
N LEU A 415 15.93 1.69 17.37
CA LEU A 415 16.90 1.73 18.45
C LEU A 415 17.41 3.16 18.69
N TYR A 416 17.68 3.91 17.63
CA TYR A 416 18.06 5.32 17.75
C TYR A 416 16.94 6.13 18.41
N SER A 417 15.71 5.93 18.01
CA SER A 417 14.55 6.63 18.58
C SER A 417 14.36 6.31 20.07
N ARG A 418 14.47 5.05 20.49
CA ARG A 418 14.47 4.64 21.90
C ARG A 418 15.56 5.33 22.70
N SER A 419 16.77 5.44 22.14
CA SER A 419 17.89 6.14 22.80
C SER A 419 17.60 7.63 23.01
N LYS A 420 16.88 8.28 22.06
CA LYS A 420 16.46 9.69 22.19
C LYS A 420 15.37 9.89 23.24
N LEU A 421 14.62 8.84 23.54
CA LEU A 421 13.61 8.83 24.60
C LEU A 421 14.18 8.38 25.96
N ASN A 422 15.51 8.18 26.05
CA ASN A 422 16.22 7.71 27.23
C ASN A 422 15.72 6.34 27.75
N GLU A 423 15.23 5.48 26.86
CA GLU A 423 14.83 4.12 27.21
C GLU A 423 16.06 3.20 27.39
N ASP A 424 15.97 2.21 28.28
CA ASP A 424 17.00 1.17 28.40
C ASP A 424 16.91 0.22 27.21
N LEU A 425 17.84 0.40 26.27
CA LEU A 425 17.86 -0.40 25.04
C LEU A 425 18.03 -1.91 25.28
N LYS A 426 18.79 -2.29 26.34
CA LYS A 426 19.07 -3.70 26.63
C LYS A 426 17.82 -4.49 26.99
N LEU A 427 16.77 -3.81 27.42
CA LEU A 427 15.47 -4.42 27.73
C LEU A 427 14.58 -4.55 26.51
N SER A 428 14.92 -3.94 25.37
CA SER A 428 14.10 -3.96 24.18
C SER A 428 14.29 -5.24 23.37
N ASN A 429 13.20 -5.65 22.68
CA ASN A 429 13.25 -6.79 21.76
C ASN A 429 14.16 -6.48 20.55
N GLU A 430 14.21 -5.23 20.13
CA GLU A 430 15.03 -4.76 19.01
C GLU A 430 16.53 -4.91 19.33
N PHE A 431 16.94 -4.67 20.55
CA PHE A 431 18.34 -4.90 20.96
C PHE A 431 18.70 -6.39 20.91
N LYS A 432 17.78 -7.26 21.29
CA LYS A 432 17.96 -8.71 21.13
C LYS A 432 18.07 -9.10 19.66
N ILE A 433 17.20 -8.57 18.80
CA ILE A 433 17.25 -8.79 17.34
C ILE A 433 18.61 -8.32 16.77
N LEU A 434 19.12 -7.16 17.23
CA LEU A 434 20.44 -6.66 16.85
C LEU A 434 21.52 -7.71 17.13
N LYS A 435 21.57 -8.20 18.37
CA LYS A 435 22.59 -9.17 18.80
C LYS A 435 22.48 -10.53 18.12
N ASP A 436 21.23 -11.00 17.90
CA ASP A 436 21.00 -12.33 17.32
C ASP A 436 21.21 -12.37 15.80
N LYS A 437 20.87 -11.30 15.08
CA LYS A 437 20.80 -11.31 13.60
C LYS A 437 21.75 -10.34 12.92
N PHE A 438 22.15 -9.26 13.56
CA PHE A 438 22.86 -8.14 12.92
C PHE A 438 24.13 -7.72 13.66
N ASN A 439 24.65 -8.56 14.55
CA ASN A 439 25.80 -8.25 15.37
C ASN A 439 27.09 -8.01 14.56
N GLU A 440 27.24 -8.69 13.41
CA GLU A 440 28.41 -8.57 12.53
C GLU A 440 28.16 -7.67 11.31
N LEU A 441 27.01 -6.94 11.30
CA LEU A 441 26.64 -6.12 10.15
C LEU A 441 27.54 -4.89 10.05
N ASP A 442 28.05 -4.62 8.84
CA ASP A 442 28.65 -3.32 8.52
C ASP A 442 27.58 -2.23 8.45
N TRP A 443 27.42 -1.52 9.58
CA TRP A 443 26.43 -0.47 9.72
C TRP A 443 26.73 0.77 8.85
N GLU A 444 27.98 1.01 8.48
CA GLU A 444 28.33 2.13 7.60
C GLU A 444 27.75 1.91 6.21
N SER A 445 28.08 0.79 5.57
CA SER A 445 27.51 0.42 4.27
C SER A 445 25.99 0.20 4.31
N SER A 446 25.46 -0.26 5.45
CA SER A 446 24.03 -0.49 5.58
C SER A 446 23.25 0.83 5.65
N ILE A 447 23.72 1.79 6.44
CA ILE A 447 23.04 3.09 6.64
C ILE A 447 23.17 3.99 5.40
N ASP A 448 24.25 3.87 4.65
CA ASP A 448 24.39 4.57 3.37
C ASP A 448 23.20 4.28 2.42
N ARG A 449 22.74 3.04 2.40
CA ARG A 449 21.57 2.59 1.62
C ARG A 449 20.23 3.10 2.15
N PHE A 450 20.19 3.85 3.26
CA PHE A 450 18.96 4.49 3.75
C PHE A 450 18.68 5.81 3.03
N HIS A 451 19.66 6.30 2.25
CA HIS A 451 19.57 7.52 1.46
C HIS A 451 19.18 8.74 2.32
N ILE A 452 19.92 8.96 3.40
CA ILE A 452 19.75 10.10 4.32
C ILE A 452 20.50 11.30 3.74
N PRO A 453 19.82 12.43 3.40
CA PRO A 453 20.48 13.58 2.78
C PRO A 453 21.45 14.29 3.73
N ASP A 454 21.08 14.43 5.00
CA ASP A 454 21.92 15.09 6.02
C ASP A 454 23.03 14.15 6.51
N GLN A 455 24.25 14.41 6.07
CA GLN A 455 25.43 13.64 6.45
C GLN A 455 25.65 13.64 7.99
N SER A 456 25.25 14.70 8.69
CA SER A 456 25.35 14.75 10.16
C SER A 456 24.40 13.73 10.82
N VAL A 457 23.18 13.59 10.30
CA VAL A 457 22.21 12.59 10.77
C VAL A 457 22.71 11.19 10.45
N GLN A 458 23.20 10.97 9.23
CA GLN A 458 23.77 9.69 8.81
C GLN A 458 24.94 9.29 9.72
N ASN A 459 25.90 10.18 9.94
CA ASN A 459 27.08 9.91 10.79
C ASN A 459 26.69 9.61 12.24
N LYS A 460 25.72 10.36 12.81
CA LYS A 460 25.22 10.09 14.16
C LYS A 460 24.59 8.71 14.27
N LEU A 461 23.81 8.30 13.26
CA LEU A 461 23.17 6.99 13.24
C LEU A 461 24.22 5.87 13.12
N VAL A 462 25.24 6.03 12.25
CA VAL A 462 26.36 5.09 12.11
C VAL A 462 27.13 4.94 13.41
N GLN A 463 27.53 6.06 14.03
CA GLN A 463 28.26 6.04 15.30
C GLN A 463 27.44 5.39 16.42
N PHE A 464 26.15 5.71 16.49
CA PHE A 464 25.24 5.09 17.44
C PHE A 464 25.16 3.57 17.25
N MET A 465 24.91 3.10 16.04
CA MET A 465 24.80 1.66 15.78
C MET A 465 26.10 0.91 16.03
N LYS A 466 27.26 1.51 15.65
CA LYS A 466 28.60 0.96 15.98
C LYS A 466 28.85 0.89 17.49
N SER A 467 28.29 1.80 18.28
CA SER A 467 28.44 1.81 19.74
C SER A 467 27.63 0.71 20.45
N LEU A 468 26.65 0.12 19.77
CA LEU A 468 25.83 -0.98 20.31
C LEU A 468 26.42 -2.36 20.03
N ASN A 469 27.37 -2.47 19.09
CA ASN A 469 28.08 -3.72 18.82
C ASN A 469 29.22 -3.89 19.81
#